data_df8c1bb1ecf0735117f1c01241684e14
#
_entry.id   df8c1bb1ecf0735117f1c01241684e14
#
_cell.length_a   1.000
_cell.length_b   1.000
_cell.length_c   1.000
_cell.angle_alpha   90.00
_cell.angle_beta   90.00
_cell.angle_gamma   90.00
#
_symmetry.space_group_name_H-M   'P 1'
#
loop_
_entity.id
_entity.type
_entity.pdbx_description
1 polymer ?
#
loop_
_entity_poly.entity_id
_entity_poly.type
_entity_poly.pdbx_seq_one_letter_code
_entity_poly.pdbx_strand_id
1 'polypeptide(L)'
;TLSDTVGFVRHLPHQLVDAFKSTLEEVSGADLIVHVVDGSHSDPFEQIRAVRQVISEIGGGDIPEIIAVNKADIANPDIVMEILRKEANSYAFSVRTGFGIEGLVYAIEKSLPHPSVEITTVIPYNRGDLVSAIHEQGEILSEEHLAEGTAIHAYVDGGLAKAIENATSKQE
;
A
#
# COMPACT_ATOMS: atom_id res chain seq x y z
N THR A 1 -1.13 7.15 1.90
CA THR A 1 -2.55 7.42 1.57
C THR A 1 -3.32 6.13 1.47
N LEU A 2 -4.56 6.07 1.99
CA LEU A 2 -5.50 4.97 1.82
C LEU A 2 -6.62 5.47 0.91
N SER A 3 -6.80 4.81 -0.26
CA SER A 3 -7.89 5.09 -1.18
C SER A 3 -8.90 3.94 -1.15
N ASP A 4 -10.18 4.26 -0.93
CA ASP A 4 -11.27 3.30 -1.06
C ASP A 4 -11.80 3.34 -2.49
N THR A 5 -11.99 2.15 -3.09
CA THR A 5 -12.51 2.02 -4.46
C THR A 5 -13.99 1.66 -4.45
N VAL A 6 -14.62 1.78 -5.61
CA VAL A 6 -16.01 1.30 -5.77
C VAL A 6 -16.04 -0.23 -5.62
N GLY A 7 -16.95 -0.76 -4.76
CA GLY A 7 -17.10 -2.20 -4.58
C GLY A 7 -17.38 -2.92 -5.90
N PHE A 8 -16.67 -4.01 -6.15
CA PHE A 8 -16.87 -4.84 -7.34
C PHE A 8 -18.26 -5.51 -7.28
N VAL A 9 -19.15 -5.09 -8.19
CA VAL A 9 -20.48 -5.66 -8.34
C VAL A 9 -20.38 -6.92 -9.19
N ARG A 10 -21.12 -7.99 -8.82
CA ARG A 10 -21.25 -9.20 -9.65
C ARG A 10 -21.61 -8.82 -11.08
N HIS A 11 -20.86 -9.34 -12.06
CA HIS A 11 -21.07 -9.06 -13.49
C HIS A 11 -20.95 -7.56 -13.80
N LEU A 12 -19.72 -7.04 -13.72
CA LEU A 12 -19.41 -5.73 -14.33
C LEU A 12 -19.58 -5.87 -15.86
N PRO A 13 -20.60 -5.27 -16.47
CA PRO A 13 -20.64 -5.18 -17.94
C PRO A 13 -19.37 -4.48 -18.42
N HIS A 14 -18.79 -4.93 -19.52
CA HIS A 14 -17.59 -4.30 -20.12
C HIS A 14 -17.71 -2.77 -20.26
N GLN A 15 -18.92 -2.25 -20.44
CA GLN A 15 -19.22 -0.82 -20.50
C GLN A 15 -19.01 -0.08 -19.15
N LEU A 16 -19.15 -0.78 -18.01
CA LEU A 16 -18.86 -0.22 -16.69
C LEU A 16 -17.36 -0.25 -16.36
N VAL A 17 -16.61 -1.21 -16.88
CA VAL A 17 -15.13 -1.25 -16.75
C VAL A 17 -14.52 0.02 -17.33
N ASP A 18 -15.01 0.51 -18.47
CA ASP A 18 -14.54 1.75 -19.09
C ASP A 18 -14.90 3.00 -18.25
N ALA A 19 -16.06 3.00 -17.60
CA ALA A 19 -16.47 4.10 -16.71
C ALA A 19 -15.69 4.11 -15.37
N PHE A 20 -15.25 2.94 -14.88
CA PHE A 20 -14.43 2.81 -13.68
C PHE A 20 -12.93 2.96 -13.97
N LYS A 21 -12.51 2.96 -15.23
CA LYS A 21 -11.10 2.97 -15.63
C LYS A 21 -10.33 4.14 -15.01
N SER A 22 -10.93 5.33 -14.96
CA SER A 22 -10.31 6.50 -14.34
C SER A 22 -10.14 6.37 -12.81
N THR A 23 -11.07 5.72 -12.13
CA THR A 23 -10.97 5.44 -10.68
C THR A 23 -10.00 4.31 -10.41
N LEU A 24 -9.90 3.35 -11.33
CA LEU A 24 -9.00 2.21 -11.26
C LEU A 24 -7.56 2.56 -11.73
N GLU A 25 -7.35 3.69 -12.41
CA GLU A 25 -6.00 4.20 -12.71
C GLU A 25 -5.20 4.52 -11.44
N GLU A 26 -5.87 4.88 -10.34
CA GLU A 26 -5.23 5.03 -9.02
C GLU A 26 -4.67 3.69 -8.49
N VAL A 27 -5.30 2.57 -8.84
CA VAL A 27 -4.83 1.24 -8.40
C VAL A 27 -3.47 0.91 -9.02
N SER A 28 -3.21 1.32 -10.27
CA SER A 28 -1.93 1.05 -10.94
C SER A 28 -0.73 1.76 -10.31
N GLY A 29 -0.99 2.80 -9.50
CA GLY A 29 0.03 3.53 -8.74
C GLY A 29 0.10 3.15 -7.26
N ALA A 30 -0.64 2.15 -6.82
CA ALA A 30 -0.65 1.73 -5.42
C ALA A 30 0.58 0.88 -5.07
N ASP A 31 1.10 1.06 -3.86
CA ASP A 31 2.19 0.23 -3.31
C ASP A 31 1.68 -1.12 -2.80
N LEU A 32 0.40 -1.21 -2.46
CA LEU A 32 -0.24 -2.39 -1.89
C LEU A 32 -1.74 -2.39 -2.20
N ILE A 33 -2.27 -3.55 -2.57
CA ILE A 33 -3.71 -3.79 -2.70
C ILE A 33 -4.20 -4.56 -1.48
N VAL A 34 -5.19 -4.02 -0.77
CA VAL A 34 -5.93 -4.74 0.26
C VAL A 34 -7.26 -5.21 -0.33
N HIS A 35 -7.28 -6.46 -0.76
CA HIS A 35 -8.45 -7.08 -1.38
C HIS A 35 -9.39 -7.64 -0.32
N VAL A 36 -10.47 -6.93 -0.04
CA VAL A 36 -11.48 -7.34 0.95
C VAL A 36 -12.45 -8.34 0.34
N VAL A 37 -12.52 -9.52 0.95
CA VAL A 37 -13.35 -10.65 0.51
C VAL A 37 -14.42 -10.93 1.56
N ASP A 38 -15.67 -11.12 1.13
CA ASP A 38 -16.75 -11.58 2.02
C ASP A 38 -16.61 -13.09 2.27
N GLY A 39 -16.07 -13.47 3.44
CA GLY A 39 -15.90 -14.88 3.83
C GLY A 39 -17.19 -15.65 3.99
N SER A 40 -18.35 -14.97 4.16
CA SER A 40 -19.65 -15.59 4.26
C SER A 40 -20.33 -15.86 2.89
N HIS A 41 -19.68 -15.44 1.80
CA HIS A 41 -20.19 -15.67 0.46
C HIS A 41 -20.18 -17.16 0.09
N SER A 42 -21.08 -17.57 -0.81
CA SER A 42 -21.19 -18.96 -1.27
C SER A 42 -19.97 -19.45 -2.05
N ASP A 43 -19.28 -18.57 -2.77
CA ASP A 43 -18.03 -18.85 -3.48
C ASP A 43 -17.08 -17.64 -3.39
N PRO A 44 -16.29 -17.54 -2.32
CA PRO A 44 -15.32 -16.47 -2.17
C PRO A 44 -14.12 -16.63 -3.12
N PHE A 45 -13.79 -17.84 -3.55
CA PHE A 45 -12.70 -18.06 -4.49
C PHE A 45 -13.02 -17.53 -5.89
N GLU A 46 -14.28 -17.62 -6.34
CA GLU A 46 -14.70 -16.99 -7.59
C GLU A 46 -14.59 -15.48 -7.51
N GLN A 47 -14.95 -14.87 -6.37
CA GLN A 47 -14.79 -13.43 -6.17
C GLN A 47 -13.31 -13.02 -6.25
N ILE A 48 -12.42 -13.73 -5.56
CA ILE A 48 -10.98 -13.45 -5.61
C ILE A 48 -10.46 -13.51 -7.04
N ARG A 49 -10.82 -14.55 -7.80
CA ARG A 49 -10.38 -14.68 -9.20
C ARG A 49 -10.91 -13.55 -10.09
N ALA A 50 -12.18 -13.19 -9.94
CA ALA A 50 -12.81 -12.14 -10.75
C ALA A 50 -12.17 -10.78 -10.51
N VAL A 51 -11.90 -10.42 -9.25
CA VAL A 51 -11.24 -9.16 -8.89
C VAL A 51 -9.80 -9.13 -9.41
N ARG A 52 -9.03 -10.20 -9.23
CA ARG A 52 -7.66 -10.32 -9.77
C ARG A 52 -7.59 -10.18 -11.28
N GLN A 53 -8.59 -10.73 -12.00
CA GLN A 53 -8.67 -10.55 -13.44
C GLN A 53 -8.81 -9.06 -13.79
N VAL A 54 -9.72 -8.34 -13.15
CA VAL A 54 -9.90 -6.89 -13.39
C VAL A 54 -8.65 -6.10 -13.02
N ILE A 55 -8.02 -6.38 -11.86
CA ILE A 55 -6.77 -5.74 -11.43
C ILE A 55 -5.67 -5.96 -12.48
N SER A 56 -5.56 -7.17 -13.03
CA SER A 56 -4.60 -7.48 -14.10
C SER A 56 -4.89 -6.71 -15.40
N GLU A 57 -6.17 -6.59 -15.80
CA GLU A 57 -6.59 -5.86 -17.01
C GLU A 57 -6.25 -4.35 -16.95
N ILE A 58 -6.18 -3.78 -15.75
CA ILE A 58 -5.82 -2.37 -15.52
C ILE A 58 -4.32 -2.16 -15.22
N GLY A 59 -3.51 -3.21 -15.32
CA GLY A 59 -2.05 -3.13 -15.12
C GLY A 59 -1.58 -3.26 -13.67
N GLY A 60 -2.47 -3.62 -12.74
CA GLY A 60 -2.14 -3.80 -11.32
C GLY A 60 -1.71 -5.22 -10.92
N GLY A 61 -1.51 -6.12 -11.88
CA GLY A 61 -1.24 -7.54 -11.61
C GLY A 61 0.07 -7.85 -10.87
N ASP A 62 1.04 -6.95 -10.91
CA ASP A 62 2.33 -7.09 -10.23
C ASP A 62 2.38 -6.38 -8.86
N ILE A 63 1.30 -5.68 -8.48
CA ILE A 63 1.23 -4.98 -7.20
C ILE A 63 1.04 -6.02 -6.07
N PRO A 64 1.79 -5.92 -4.96
CA PRO A 64 1.58 -6.78 -3.80
C PRO A 64 0.13 -6.75 -3.33
N GLU A 65 -0.42 -7.93 -3.00
CA GLU A 65 -1.82 -8.09 -2.57
C GLU A 65 -1.90 -8.72 -1.19
N ILE A 66 -2.78 -8.19 -0.34
CA ILE A 66 -3.25 -8.83 0.89
C ILE A 66 -4.71 -9.21 0.69
N ILE A 67 -5.05 -10.49 0.89
CA ILE A 67 -6.44 -10.98 0.92
C ILE A 67 -6.99 -10.80 2.34
N ALA A 68 -7.92 -9.87 2.50
CA ALA A 68 -8.56 -9.58 3.78
C ALA A 68 -9.96 -10.22 3.83
N VAL A 69 -10.08 -11.39 4.48
CA VAL A 69 -11.32 -12.19 4.56
C VAL A 69 -12.18 -11.64 5.68
N ASN A 70 -13.16 -10.80 5.34
CA ASN A 70 -14.10 -10.19 6.29
C ASN A 70 -15.25 -11.14 6.63
N LYS A 71 -15.98 -10.81 7.70
CA LYS A 71 -17.11 -11.55 8.24
C LYS A 71 -16.73 -12.95 8.75
N ALA A 72 -15.49 -13.14 9.20
CA ALA A 72 -15.01 -14.41 9.75
C ALA A 72 -15.86 -14.92 10.93
N ASP A 73 -16.60 -14.02 11.59
CA ASP A 73 -17.50 -14.34 12.69
C ASP A 73 -18.78 -15.10 12.30
N ILE A 74 -19.18 -15.04 11.02
CA ILE A 74 -20.36 -15.73 10.47
C ILE A 74 -20.05 -16.60 9.26
N ALA A 75 -18.82 -16.56 8.75
CA ALA A 75 -18.36 -17.38 7.64
C ALA A 75 -18.24 -18.85 8.04
N ASN A 76 -18.29 -19.75 7.03
CA ASN A 76 -17.95 -21.16 7.26
C ASN A 76 -16.45 -21.27 7.60
N PRO A 77 -16.07 -21.79 8.80
CA PRO A 77 -14.68 -21.89 9.22
C PRO A 77 -13.80 -22.70 8.25
N ASP A 78 -14.33 -23.76 7.65
CA ASP A 78 -13.58 -24.61 6.72
C ASP A 78 -13.21 -23.85 5.45
N ILE A 79 -14.12 -23.01 4.93
CA ILE A 79 -13.87 -22.16 3.76
C ILE A 79 -12.83 -21.09 4.10
N VAL A 80 -12.95 -20.43 5.24
CA VAL A 80 -11.98 -19.43 5.70
C VAL A 80 -10.58 -20.06 5.82
N MET A 81 -10.48 -21.22 6.49
CA MET A 81 -9.21 -21.94 6.62
C MET A 81 -8.63 -22.39 5.29
N GLU A 82 -9.48 -22.74 4.32
CA GLU A 82 -9.05 -23.09 2.97
C GLU A 82 -8.47 -21.87 2.24
N ILE A 83 -9.09 -20.69 2.36
CA ILE A 83 -8.56 -19.45 1.79
C ILE A 83 -7.18 -19.14 2.41
N LEU A 84 -7.09 -19.14 3.76
CA LEU A 84 -5.84 -18.85 4.46
C LEU A 84 -4.70 -19.82 4.11
N ARG A 85 -5.01 -21.03 3.72
CA ARG A 85 -4.03 -22.02 3.29
C ARG A 85 -3.59 -21.87 1.83
N LYS A 86 -4.52 -21.48 0.94
CA LYS A 86 -4.27 -21.39 -0.50
C LYS A 86 -3.72 -20.05 -0.94
N GLU A 87 -4.16 -18.99 -0.27
CA GLU A 87 -3.79 -17.63 -0.61
C GLU A 87 -2.66 -17.15 0.31
N ALA A 88 -1.49 -16.91 -0.27
CA ALA A 88 -0.41 -16.25 0.46
C ALA A 88 -0.85 -14.84 0.88
N ASN A 89 -0.39 -14.36 2.03
CA ASN A 89 -0.75 -13.04 2.59
C ASN A 89 -2.27 -12.86 2.78
N SER A 90 -2.96 -13.87 3.30
CA SER A 90 -4.38 -13.79 3.62
C SER A 90 -4.62 -13.73 5.13
N TYR A 91 -5.61 -12.93 5.54
CA TYR A 91 -5.94 -12.66 6.93
C TYR A 91 -7.44 -12.69 7.14
N ALA A 92 -7.91 -13.46 8.13
CA ALA A 92 -9.31 -13.48 8.52
C ALA A 92 -9.59 -12.42 9.57
N PHE A 93 -10.66 -11.65 9.38
CA PHE A 93 -11.07 -10.62 10.32
C PHE A 93 -12.59 -10.42 10.32
N SER A 94 -13.09 -9.67 11.28
CA SER A 94 -14.48 -9.24 11.34
C SER A 94 -14.55 -7.80 11.83
N VAL A 95 -15.00 -6.89 10.97
CA VAL A 95 -15.26 -5.50 11.36
C VAL A 95 -16.29 -5.43 12.49
N ARG A 96 -17.28 -6.34 12.49
CA ARG A 96 -18.36 -6.34 13.48
C ARG A 96 -17.89 -6.65 14.88
N THR A 97 -16.93 -7.58 15.02
CA THR A 97 -16.47 -8.04 16.35
C THR A 97 -15.11 -7.50 16.76
N GLY A 98 -14.37 -6.91 15.84
CA GLY A 98 -12.97 -6.50 16.03
C GLY A 98 -11.96 -7.65 15.89
N PHE A 99 -12.43 -8.89 15.68
CA PHE A 99 -11.54 -10.05 15.52
C PHE A 99 -10.57 -9.84 14.34
N GLY A 100 -9.29 -10.10 14.55
CA GLY A 100 -8.26 -10.14 13.53
C GLY A 100 -7.84 -8.78 12.94
N ILE A 101 -8.45 -7.66 13.35
CA ILE A 101 -8.14 -6.32 12.80
C ILE A 101 -6.69 -5.92 13.07
N GLU A 102 -6.20 -6.11 14.30
CA GLU A 102 -4.81 -5.75 14.65
C GLU A 102 -3.79 -6.52 13.80
N GLY A 103 -4.04 -7.82 13.57
CA GLY A 103 -3.20 -8.66 12.72
C GLY A 103 -3.20 -8.21 11.26
N LEU A 104 -4.36 -7.82 10.73
CA LEU A 104 -4.49 -7.28 9.38
C LEU A 104 -3.75 -5.94 9.24
N VAL A 105 -3.94 -5.01 10.18
CA VAL A 105 -3.25 -3.71 10.19
C VAL A 105 -1.73 -3.89 10.24
N TYR A 106 -1.24 -4.77 11.11
CA TYR A 106 0.18 -5.10 11.19
C TYR A 106 0.72 -5.68 9.87
N ALA A 107 -0.05 -6.55 9.21
CA ALA A 107 0.34 -7.12 7.92
C ALA A 107 0.40 -6.05 6.81
N ILE A 108 -0.56 -5.12 6.79
CA ILE A 108 -0.56 -3.97 5.86
C ILE A 108 0.69 -3.13 6.10
N GLU A 109 0.95 -2.74 7.35
CA GLU A 109 2.13 -1.96 7.71
C GLU A 109 3.42 -2.62 7.23
N LYS A 110 3.58 -3.91 7.48
CA LYS A 110 4.76 -4.68 7.06
C LYS A 110 4.92 -4.85 5.55
N SER A 111 3.82 -4.78 4.80
CA SER A 111 3.81 -4.95 3.34
C SER A 111 4.01 -3.65 2.58
N LEU A 112 3.86 -2.51 3.24
CA LEU A 112 4.13 -1.20 2.64
C LEU A 112 5.65 -0.97 2.53
N PRO A 113 6.10 -0.27 1.47
CA PRO A 113 7.49 0.15 1.38
C PRO A 113 7.84 1.07 2.57
N HIS A 114 8.89 0.71 3.29
CA HIS A 114 9.42 1.53 4.36
C HIS A 114 10.67 2.26 3.90
N PRO A 115 10.86 3.53 4.26
CA PRO A 115 12.12 4.20 4.11
C PRO A 115 13.21 3.40 4.86
N SER A 116 14.25 2.93 4.14
CA SER A 116 15.25 2.00 4.70
C SER A 116 16.67 2.51 4.63
N VAL A 117 16.90 3.61 3.92
CA VAL A 117 18.23 4.22 3.79
C VAL A 117 18.36 5.34 4.81
N GLU A 118 19.23 5.13 5.79
CA GLU A 118 19.57 6.17 6.77
C GLU A 118 20.45 7.22 6.13
N ILE A 119 20.05 8.48 6.24
CA ILE A 119 20.81 9.63 5.77
C ILE A 119 21.09 10.58 6.93
N THR A 120 22.29 11.15 6.93
CA THR A 120 22.67 12.27 7.81
C THR A 120 23.41 13.28 6.95
N THR A 121 22.75 14.41 6.65
CA THR A 121 23.32 15.41 5.72
C THR A 121 22.78 16.80 5.98
N VAL A 122 23.47 17.80 5.42
CA VAL A 122 23.00 19.19 5.39
C VAL A 122 22.49 19.49 3.98
N ILE A 123 21.21 19.81 3.88
CA ILE A 123 20.56 20.16 2.62
C ILE A 123 20.56 21.69 2.48
N PRO A 124 21.21 22.23 1.43
CA PRO A 124 21.25 23.67 1.22
C PRO A 124 19.86 24.27 1.02
N TYR A 125 19.65 25.52 1.43
CA TYR A 125 18.34 26.19 1.33
C TYR A 125 17.79 26.33 -0.08
N ASN A 126 18.65 26.31 -1.12
CA ASN A 126 18.22 26.30 -2.52
C ASN A 126 17.66 24.95 -3.00
N ARG A 127 17.72 23.91 -2.15
CA ARG A 127 17.16 22.56 -2.38
C ARG A 127 16.05 22.23 -1.38
N GLY A 128 15.21 23.20 -1.10
CA GLY A 128 14.02 22.99 -0.26
C GLY A 128 13.04 21.92 -0.82
N ASP A 129 13.13 21.64 -2.13
CA ASP A 129 12.43 20.52 -2.78
C ASP A 129 12.77 19.17 -2.13
N LEU A 130 14.05 18.93 -1.78
CA LEU A 130 14.50 17.70 -1.12
C LEU A 130 14.05 17.64 0.34
N VAL A 131 14.06 18.76 1.05
CA VAL A 131 13.55 18.82 2.43
C VAL A 131 12.06 18.47 2.45
N SER A 132 11.26 19.06 1.54
CA SER A 132 9.84 18.73 1.41
C SER A 132 9.60 17.25 1.08
N ALA A 133 10.39 16.68 0.17
CA ALA A 133 10.28 15.26 -0.18
C ALA A 133 10.59 14.34 1.01
N ILE A 134 11.58 14.69 1.86
CA ILE A 134 11.87 13.93 3.08
C ILE A 134 10.71 14.01 4.08
N HIS A 135 10.08 15.18 4.23
CA HIS A 135 8.89 15.32 5.08
C HIS A 135 7.68 14.52 4.59
N GLU A 136 7.54 14.36 3.26
CA GLU A 136 6.41 13.65 2.65
C GLU A 136 6.61 12.13 2.61
N GLN A 137 7.84 11.66 2.41
CA GLN A 137 8.14 10.27 2.05
C GLN A 137 9.14 9.58 3.00
N GLY A 138 9.76 10.34 3.91
CA GLY A 138 10.76 9.85 4.85
C GLY A 138 10.27 9.78 6.28
N GLU A 139 11.09 9.17 7.14
CA GLU A 139 10.94 9.19 8.59
C GLU A 139 12.06 10.04 9.19
N ILE A 140 11.71 11.26 9.68
CA ILE A 140 12.67 12.22 10.22
C ILE A 140 12.97 11.85 11.68
N LEU A 141 14.25 11.64 11.97
CA LEU A 141 14.76 11.40 13.32
C LEU A 141 15.14 12.71 14.00
N SER A 142 15.79 13.61 13.26
CA SER A 142 16.11 14.96 13.74
C SER A 142 16.26 15.94 12.60
N GLU A 143 15.95 17.22 12.86
CA GLU A 143 16.09 18.32 11.92
C GLU A 143 16.58 19.56 12.67
N GLU A 144 17.59 20.27 12.11
CA GLU A 144 18.14 21.51 12.65
C GLU A 144 18.47 22.50 11.53
N HIS A 145 18.09 23.76 11.71
CA HIS A 145 18.39 24.80 10.75
C HIS A 145 19.77 25.41 11.08
N LEU A 146 20.73 25.24 10.17
CA LEU A 146 22.07 25.78 10.25
C LEU A 146 22.24 27.00 9.33
N ALA A 147 23.34 27.73 9.44
CA ALA A 147 23.59 28.88 8.57
C ALA A 147 23.71 28.51 7.08
N GLU A 148 24.14 27.31 6.77
CA GLU A 148 24.41 26.78 5.41
C GLU A 148 23.26 25.95 4.83
N GLY A 149 22.26 25.56 5.64
CA GLY A 149 21.17 24.74 5.19
C GLY A 149 20.42 24.07 6.33
N THR A 150 19.62 23.05 6.01
CA THR A 150 18.90 22.23 6.97
C THR A 150 19.64 20.91 7.17
N ALA A 151 20.17 20.68 8.38
CA ALA A 151 20.73 19.40 8.79
C ALA A 151 19.57 18.43 9.07
N ILE A 152 19.57 17.29 8.39
CA ILE A 152 18.52 16.27 8.54
C ILE A 152 19.17 14.92 8.78
N HIS A 153 18.65 14.22 9.81
CA HIS A 153 18.86 12.80 10.05
C HIS A 153 17.51 12.09 9.85
N ALA A 154 17.41 11.21 8.87
CA ALA A 154 16.15 10.59 8.47
C ALA A 154 16.37 9.22 7.80
N TYR A 155 15.34 8.40 7.79
CA TYR A 155 15.23 7.28 6.87
C TYR A 155 14.45 7.72 5.63
N VAL A 156 14.96 7.36 4.44
CA VAL A 156 14.34 7.67 3.14
C VAL A 156 14.38 6.44 2.23
N ASP A 157 13.62 6.46 1.15
CA ASP A 157 13.77 5.43 0.11
C ASP A 157 15.09 5.58 -0.67
N GLY A 158 15.50 4.50 -1.36
CA GLY A 158 16.76 4.49 -2.10
C GLY A 158 16.84 5.49 -3.26
N GLY A 159 15.69 5.88 -3.84
CA GLY A 159 15.63 6.88 -4.91
C GLY A 159 15.88 8.28 -4.38
N LEU A 160 15.22 8.62 -3.28
CA LEU A 160 15.39 9.92 -2.60
C LEU A 160 16.81 10.05 -1.99
N ALA A 161 17.34 8.97 -1.38
CA ALA A 161 18.70 8.94 -0.87
C ALA A 161 19.72 9.31 -1.96
N LYS A 162 19.58 8.70 -3.14
CA LYS A 162 20.46 8.96 -4.29
C LYS A 162 20.31 10.38 -4.84
N ALA A 163 19.09 10.92 -4.84
CA ALA A 163 18.85 12.32 -5.24
C ALA A 163 19.51 13.32 -4.27
N ILE A 164 19.45 13.03 -2.97
CA ILE A 164 20.08 13.82 -1.91
C ILE A 164 21.62 13.76 -2.05
N GLU A 165 22.18 12.56 -2.19
CA GLU A 165 23.61 12.36 -2.38
C GLU A 165 24.15 13.13 -3.59
N ASN A 166 23.46 13.06 -4.73
CA ASN A 166 23.82 13.81 -5.93
C ASN A 166 23.75 15.34 -5.76
N ALA A 167 22.86 15.82 -4.91
CA ALA A 167 22.71 17.25 -4.65
C ALA A 167 23.75 17.79 -3.69
N THR A 168 24.19 16.97 -2.73
CA THR A 168 25.21 17.34 -1.71
C THR A 168 26.64 17.14 -2.21
N SER A 169 26.87 16.14 -3.11
CA SER A 169 28.21 15.86 -3.68
C SER A 169 28.68 16.87 -4.74
N LYS A 170 27.85 17.80 -5.20
CA LYS A 170 28.21 18.82 -6.20
C LYS A 170 28.78 20.12 -5.60
N GLN A 171 29.09 20.13 -4.30
CA GLN A 171 29.61 21.32 -3.60
C GLN A 171 31.09 21.21 -3.21
N GLU A 172 31.87 20.24 -3.76
CA GLU A 172 33.34 20.25 -3.71
C GLU A 172 33.98 20.88 -4.96
#